data_c7566756865346aafcdaf5f80be1d50e
#
_entry.id   c7566756865346aafcdaf5f80be1d50e
#
_cell.length_a   1.000
_cell.length_b   1.000
_cell.length_c   1.000
_cell.angle_alpha   90.00
_cell.angle_beta   90.00
_cell.angle_gamma   90.00
#
_symmetry.space_group_name_H-M   'P 1'
#
loop_
_entity.id
_entity.type
_entity.pdbx_description
1 polymer ?
#
loop_
_entity_poly.entity_id
_entity_poly.type
_entity_poly.pdbx_seq_one_letter_code
_entity_poly.pdbx_strand_id
1 'polypeptide(L)'
;MKIKKIGNITIYYRDEKYLKILDNLESLEILKVFKDDQRSKVSLFEFNGEKLVFKVPREKNSRRWQQFLSFFRGSESYREYKQAKKINNAGFKTYKPILAYEKRKNGMVIDSYFICEYLEGKTGAIEDLEKIKNELDKIHNRGYLHGDSQLVNFIITNVHIYIIDSKFRRNIFGKFGRSYEYIYLEESCHREIEYDKESIYYKVAKLLNNLLHLKGKIKKKIRRQK
;
A
#
# COMPACT_ATOMS: atom_id res chain seq x y z
N MET A 1 -15.54 6.76 8.61
CA MET A 1 -15.65 6.79 7.14
C MET A 1 -17.09 7.11 6.82
N LYS A 2 -17.30 8.23 6.17
CA LYS A 2 -18.58 8.62 5.60
C LYS A 2 -18.59 8.24 4.11
N ILE A 3 -19.76 8.14 3.51
CA ILE A 3 -19.93 7.74 2.09
C ILE A 3 -20.92 8.72 1.45
N LYS A 4 -20.54 9.26 0.29
CA LYS A 4 -21.42 10.06 -0.57
C LYS A 4 -21.51 9.39 -1.94
N LYS A 5 -22.72 9.23 -2.46
CA LYS A 5 -22.96 8.69 -3.81
C LYS A 5 -23.63 9.74 -4.67
N ILE A 6 -23.13 9.96 -5.87
CA ILE A 6 -23.65 10.91 -6.85
C ILE A 6 -23.65 10.20 -8.21
N GLY A 7 -24.80 9.73 -8.66
CA GLY A 7 -24.90 8.95 -9.89
C GLY A 7 -24.00 7.70 -9.86
N ASN A 8 -23.03 7.64 -10.76
CA ASN A 8 -22.08 6.54 -10.87
C ASN A 8 -20.77 6.75 -10.07
N ILE A 9 -20.72 7.79 -9.24
CA ILE A 9 -19.58 8.15 -8.41
C ILE A 9 -19.85 7.74 -6.96
N THR A 10 -18.85 7.14 -6.31
CA THR A 10 -18.84 6.87 -4.87
C THR A 10 -17.61 7.51 -4.24
N ILE A 11 -17.82 8.29 -3.20
CA ILE A 11 -16.78 9.00 -2.47
C ILE A 11 -16.82 8.49 -1.04
N TYR A 12 -15.66 7.99 -0.59
CA TYR A 12 -15.40 7.59 0.79
C TYR A 12 -14.55 8.68 1.42
N TYR A 13 -14.95 9.27 2.53
CA TYR A 13 -14.25 10.41 3.11
C TYR A 13 -14.25 10.38 4.63
N ARG A 14 -13.28 11.09 5.20
CA ARG A 14 -13.11 11.24 6.64
C ARG A 14 -13.97 12.37 7.20
N ASP A 15 -13.87 13.55 6.58
CA ASP A 15 -14.53 14.78 6.98
C ASP A 15 -15.05 15.53 5.76
N GLU A 16 -16.16 16.26 5.93
CA GLU A 16 -16.85 16.98 4.83
C GLU A 16 -16.01 18.11 4.23
N LYS A 17 -15.12 18.73 5.04
CA LYS A 17 -14.21 19.77 4.56
C LYS A 17 -13.38 19.33 3.34
N TYR A 18 -13.03 18.04 3.27
CA TYR A 18 -12.23 17.48 2.17
C TYR A 18 -13.00 17.24 0.88
N LEU A 19 -14.34 17.29 0.91
CA LEU A 19 -15.13 17.19 -0.32
C LEU A 19 -14.87 18.39 -1.26
N LYS A 20 -14.50 19.54 -0.73
CA LYS A 20 -14.11 20.72 -1.51
C LYS A 20 -12.87 20.51 -2.39
N ILE A 21 -12.05 19.49 -2.08
CA ILE A 21 -10.91 19.10 -2.95
C ILE A 21 -11.42 18.66 -4.33
N LEU A 22 -12.61 18.03 -4.40
CA LEU A 22 -13.18 17.53 -5.65
C LEU A 22 -13.56 18.65 -6.60
N ASP A 23 -13.99 19.78 -6.06
CA ASP A 23 -14.41 20.95 -6.84
C ASP A 23 -13.21 21.67 -7.47
N ASN A 24 -12.01 21.47 -6.89
CA ASN A 24 -10.77 22.16 -7.29
C ASN A 24 -9.66 21.20 -7.74
N LEU A 25 -9.98 19.96 -8.10
CA LEU A 25 -8.98 18.92 -8.33
C LEU A 25 -7.97 19.29 -9.44
N GLU A 26 -8.41 19.99 -10.48
CA GLU A 26 -7.58 20.40 -11.63
C GLU A 26 -6.71 21.62 -11.32
N SER A 27 -7.10 22.44 -10.33
CA SER A 27 -6.40 23.66 -9.91
C SER A 27 -5.52 23.47 -8.67
N LEU A 28 -5.37 22.24 -8.16
CA LEU A 28 -4.52 21.97 -7.02
C LEU A 28 -3.06 22.29 -7.34
N GLU A 29 -2.44 23.12 -6.52
CA GLU A 29 -1.01 23.41 -6.58
C GLU A 29 -0.20 22.16 -6.17
N ILE A 30 0.50 21.58 -7.11
CA ILE A 30 1.35 20.41 -6.86
C ILE A 30 2.70 20.87 -6.36
N LEU A 31 2.99 20.62 -5.09
CA LEU A 31 4.26 20.97 -4.45
C LEU A 31 5.40 20.04 -4.86
N LYS A 32 5.09 18.75 -5.07
CA LYS A 32 6.09 17.72 -5.44
C LYS A 32 5.45 16.53 -6.13
N VAL A 33 6.11 16.00 -7.14
CA VAL A 33 5.75 14.72 -7.76
C VAL A 33 6.73 13.66 -7.26
N PHE A 34 6.21 12.65 -6.55
CA PHE A 34 7.01 11.51 -6.07
C PHE A 34 7.13 10.42 -7.12
N LYS A 35 6.07 10.25 -7.92
CA LYS A 35 5.99 9.22 -8.96
C LYS A 35 5.02 9.65 -10.05
N ASP A 36 5.43 9.46 -11.31
CA ASP A 36 4.58 9.69 -12.47
C ASP A 36 4.97 8.72 -13.59
N ASP A 37 4.37 7.54 -13.57
CA ASP A 37 4.61 6.49 -14.55
C ASP A 37 3.30 5.90 -15.09
N GLN A 38 3.40 4.93 -15.98
CA GLN A 38 2.22 4.22 -16.52
C GLN A 38 1.41 3.47 -15.46
N ARG A 39 2.00 3.14 -14.32
CA ARG A 39 1.35 2.37 -13.27
C ARG A 39 0.58 3.24 -12.29
N SER A 40 1.16 4.38 -11.93
CA SER A 40 0.59 5.28 -10.93
C SER A 40 1.14 6.69 -11.01
N LYS A 41 0.36 7.65 -10.54
CA LYS A 41 0.81 9.00 -10.22
C LYS A 41 0.69 9.21 -8.72
N VAL A 42 1.73 9.76 -8.10
CA VAL A 42 1.76 10.12 -6.66
C VAL A 42 2.35 11.51 -6.54
N SER A 43 1.59 12.43 -5.98
CA SER A 43 2.00 13.83 -5.83
C SER A 43 1.62 14.39 -4.47
N LEU A 44 2.40 15.35 -4.00
CA LEU A 44 2.16 16.15 -2.81
C LEU A 44 1.47 17.44 -3.24
N PHE A 45 0.45 17.83 -2.52
CA PHE A 45 -0.24 19.11 -2.66
C PHE A 45 -0.63 19.67 -1.30
N GLU A 46 -0.98 20.95 -1.25
CA GLU A 46 -1.49 21.58 -0.05
C GLU A 46 -2.97 21.91 -0.18
N PHE A 47 -3.70 21.69 0.88
CA PHE A 47 -5.11 22.05 0.98
C PHE A 47 -5.42 22.59 2.38
N ASN A 48 -5.82 23.86 2.47
CA ASN A 48 -6.10 24.55 3.73
C ASN A 48 -4.97 24.44 4.77
N GLY A 49 -3.71 24.60 4.34
CA GLY A 49 -2.53 24.48 5.20
C GLY A 49 -2.15 23.04 5.58
N GLU A 50 -2.87 22.03 5.07
CA GLU A 50 -2.55 20.63 5.29
C GLU A 50 -1.83 20.04 4.06
N LYS A 51 -0.65 19.42 4.27
CA LYS A 51 0.06 18.68 3.23
C LYS A 51 -0.60 17.31 3.03
N LEU A 52 -1.02 17.04 1.82
CA LEU A 52 -1.73 15.83 1.44
C LEU A 52 -1.07 15.13 0.24
N VAL A 53 -1.19 13.82 0.18
CA VAL A 53 -0.71 12.99 -0.92
C VAL A 53 -1.88 12.53 -1.78
N PHE A 54 -1.79 12.80 -3.09
CA PHE A 54 -2.74 12.37 -4.11
C PHE A 54 -2.17 11.18 -4.89
N LYS A 55 -2.88 10.06 -4.89
CA LYS A 55 -2.46 8.82 -5.55
C LYS A 55 -3.49 8.36 -6.58
N VAL A 56 -3.07 8.18 -7.84
CA VAL A 56 -3.89 7.64 -8.93
C VAL A 56 -3.33 6.31 -9.41
N PRO A 57 -4.02 5.18 -9.24
CA PRO A 57 -3.58 3.86 -9.69
C PRO A 57 -3.91 3.64 -11.18
N ARG A 58 -3.22 4.34 -12.10
CA ARG A 58 -3.49 4.36 -13.55
C ARG A 58 -3.60 2.96 -14.17
N GLU A 59 -2.64 2.08 -13.88
CA GLU A 59 -2.63 0.72 -14.41
C GLU A 59 -3.86 -0.09 -14.00
N LYS A 60 -4.34 0.12 -12.77
CA LYS A 60 -5.50 -0.61 -12.26
C LYS A 60 -6.82 -0.01 -12.75
N ASN A 61 -6.84 1.27 -12.99
CA ASN A 61 -7.99 1.95 -13.59
C ASN A 61 -8.17 1.59 -15.08
N SER A 62 -7.07 1.35 -15.82
CA SER A 62 -7.09 1.11 -17.27
C SER A 62 -7.20 -0.36 -17.68
N ARG A 63 -6.70 -1.31 -16.88
CA ARG A 63 -6.71 -2.73 -17.23
C ARG A 63 -8.09 -3.37 -17.10
N ARG A 64 -8.67 -3.86 -18.20
CA ARG A 64 -10.00 -4.53 -18.25
C ARG A 64 -10.18 -5.59 -17.17
N TRP A 65 -9.16 -6.45 -16.96
CA TRP A 65 -9.21 -7.46 -15.90
C TRP A 65 -9.30 -6.86 -14.48
N GLN A 66 -8.60 -5.77 -14.21
CA GLN A 66 -8.67 -5.09 -12.92
C GLN A 66 -10.02 -4.39 -12.73
N GLN A 67 -10.56 -3.82 -13.79
CA GLN A 67 -11.91 -3.24 -13.80
C GLN A 67 -12.95 -4.32 -13.50
N PHE A 68 -12.88 -5.49 -14.14
CA PHE A 68 -13.76 -6.63 -13.83
C PHE A 68 -13.66 -7.06 -12.37
N LEU A 69 -12.45 -7.24 -11.84
CA LEU A 69 -12.26 -7.58 -10.43
C LEU A 69 -12.79 -6.51 -9.48
N SER A 70 -12.82 -5.23 -9.89
CA SER A 70 -13.32 -4.12 -9.05
C SER A 70 -14.84 -4.21 -8.81
N PHE A 71 -15.57 -4.94 -9.64
CA PHE A 71 -16.99 -5.22 -9.42
C PHE A 71 -17.22 -5.88 -8.05
N PHE A 72 -16.35 -6.83 -7.67
CA PHE A 72 -16.47 -7.59 -6.42
C PHE A 72 -15.74 -6.97 -5.24
N ARG A 73 -14.60 -6.33 -5.48
CA ARG A 73 -13.68 -5.91 -4.40
C ARG A 73 -13.52 -4.39 -4.24
N GLY A 74 -14.16 -3.60 -5.10
CA GLY A 74 -13.96 -2.15 -5.16
C GLY A 74 -12.64 -1.75 -5.82
N SER A 75 -12.39 -0.44 -5.90
CA SER A 75 -11.14 0.10 -6.46
C SER A 75 -9.93 -0.19 -5.57
N GLU A 76 -8.74 0.02 -6.13
CA GLU A 76 -7.52 0.04 -5.33
C GLU A 76 -7.54 1.17 -4.32
N SER A 77 -8.01 2.35 -4.72
CA SER A 77 -8.15 3.55 -3.88
C SER A 77 -9.05 3.31 -2.65
N TYR A 78 -10.19 2.67 -2.84
CA TYR A 78 -11.06 2.26 -1.72
C TYR A 78 -10.40 1.24 -0.81
N ARG A 79 -9.69 0.27 -1.40
CA ARG A 79 -8.98 -0.76 -0.63
C ARG A 79 -7.86 -0.17 0.19
N GLU A 80 -7.10 0.79 -0.36
CA GLU A 80 -6.05 1.51 0.35
C GLU A 80 -6.61 2.31 1.52
N TYR A 81 -7.74 3.01 1.32
CA TYR A 81 -8.48 3.68 2.40
C TYR A 81 -8.86 2.72 3.53
N LYS A 82 -9.40 1.55 3.18
CA LYS A 82 -9.77 0.51 4.18
C LYS A 82 -8.56 -0.07 4.90
N GLN A 83 -7.46 -0.27 4.19
CA GLN A 83 -6.22 -0.81 4.78
C GLN A 83 -5.64 0.15 5.82
N ALA A 84 -5.54 1.44 5.50
CA ALA A 84 -5.08 2.44 6.45
C ALA A 84 -5.94 2.45 7.72
N LYS A 85 -7.27 2.38 7.60
CA LYS A 85 -8.16 2.25 8.76
C LYS A 85 -7.89 0.97 9.56
N LYS A 86 -7.69 -0.14 8.88
CA LYS A 86 -7.44 -1.44 9.53
C LYS A 86 -6.14 -1.43 10.33
N ILE A 87 -5.08 -0.85 9.77
CA ILE A 87 -3.78 -0.69 10.44
C ILE A 87 -3.94 0.14 11.71
N ASN A 88 -4.59 1.31 11.61
CA ASN A 88 -4.85 2.19 12.75
C ASN A 88 -5.71 1.49 13.83
N ASN A 89 -6.75 0.77 13.45
CA ASN A 89 -7.62 0.03 14.38
C ASN A 89 -6.88 -1.12 15.07
N ALA A 90 -5.84 -1.68 14.44
CA ALA A 90 -4.98 -2.68 15.05
C ALA A 90 -3.91 -2.06 15.98
N GLY A 91 -3.90 -0.74 16.15
CA GLY A 91 -2.99 0.00 17.03
C GLY A 91 -1.61 0.25 16.44
N PHE A 92 -1.46 0.13 15.12
CA PHE A 92 -0.24 0.49 14.41
C PHE A 92 -0.37 1.87 13.75
N LYS A 93 0.75 2.52 13.46
CA LYS A 93 0.77 3.82 12.82
C LYS A 93 0.81 3.69 11.29
N THR A 94 -0.02 4.46 10.62
CA THR A 94 -0.01 4.68 9.17
C THR A 94 -0.57 6.07 8.89
N TYR A 95 -0.49 6.55 7.66
CA TYR A 95 -1.10 7.82 7.27
C TYR A 95 -2.62 7.81 7.55
N LYS A 96 -3.17 8.98 7.80
CA LYS A 96 -4.63 9.14 7.91
C LYS A 96 -5.23 9.13 6.51
N PRO A 97 -6.15 8.20 6.21
CA PRO A 97 -6.89 8.23 4.95
C PRO A 97 -7.89 9.39 4.99
N ILE A 98 -7.85 10.23 3.97
CA ILE A 98 -8.66 11.45 3.85
C ILE A 98 -9.86 11.19 2.95
N LEU A 99 -9.61 10.76 1.70
CA LEU A 99 -10.63 10.54 0.69
C LEU A 99 -10.25 9.42 -0.26
N ALA A 100 -11.22 8.61 -0.68
CA ALA A 100 -11.11 7.72 -1.82
C ALA A 100 -12.30 7.95 -2.75
N TYR A 101 -12.01 8.08 -4.04
CA TYR A 101 -12.99 8.31 -5.10
C TYR A 101 -13.04 7.11 -6.02
N GLU A 102 -14.25 6.73 -6.45
CA GLU A 102 -14.50 5.72 -7.46
C GLU A 102 -15.55 6.22 -8.44
N LYS A 103 -15.26 6.15 -9.75
CA LYS A 103 -16.22 6.30 -10.82
C LYS A 103 -16.46 4.96 -11.49
N ARG A 104 -17.74 4.59 -11.66
CA ARG A 104 -18.12 3.28 -12.19
C ARG A 104 -18.82 3.40 -13.53
N LYS A 105 -18.64 2.39 -14.40
CA LYS A 105 -19.43 2.17 -15.62
C LYS A 105 -19.80 0.69 -15.66
N ASN A 106 -21.08 0.38 -15.79
CA ASN A 106 -21.59 -1.00 -15.77
C ASN A 106 -21.10 -1.80 -14.54
N GLY A 107 -21.10 -1.17 -13.35
CA GLY A 107 -20.66 -1.77 -12.09
C GLY A 107 -19.14 -1.83 -11.89
N MET A 108 -18.34 -1.71 -12.95
CA MET A 108 -16.87 -1.75 -12.89
C MET A 108 -16.27 -0.37 -12.62
N VAL A 109 -15.23 -0.30 -11.84
CA VAL A 109 -14.48 0.96 -11.61
C VAL A 109 -13.64 1.27 -12.86
N ILE A 110 -13.88 2.44 -13.43
CA ILE A 110 -13.17 2.96 -14.61
C ILE A 110 -12.18 4.05 -14.23
N ASP A 111 -12.40 4.71 -13.10
CA ASP A 111 -11.50 5.73 -12.56
C ASP A 111 -11.53 5.71 -11.04
N SER A 112 -10.38 5.94 -10.41
CA SER A 112 -10.28 6.04 -8.96
C SER A 112 -9.02 6.76 -8.54
N TYR A 113 -9.07 7.44 -7.40
CA TYR A 113 -7.91 8.02 -6.74
C TYR A 113 -8.07 8.02 -5.22
N PHE A 114 -6.97 8.19 -4.55
CA PHE A 114 -6.87 8.17 -3.09
C PHE A 114 -6.11 9.39 -2.60
N ILE A 115 -6.59 10.00 -1.53
CA ILE A 115 -5.95 11.12 -0.84
C ILE A 115 -5.70 10.72 0.61
N CYS A 116 -4.49 10.96 1.08
CA CYS A 116 -4.09 10.72 2.47
C CYS A 116 -3.20 11.84 3.00
N GLU A 117 -3.02 11.83 4.31
CA GLU A 117 -2.05 12.69 5.02
C GLU A 117 -0.63 12.46 4.48
N TYR A 118 0.12 13.53 4.30
CA TYR A 118 1.55 13.45 4.07
C TYR A 118 2.27 13.17 5.40
N LEU A 119 3.17 12.21 5.39
CA LEU A 119 3.99 11.88 6.56
C LEU A 119 5.36 12.55 6.43
N GLU A 120 5.66 13.47 7.31
CA GLU A 120 6.99 14.09 7.40
C GLU A 120 7.97 13.11 8.05
N GLY A 121 8.74 12.40 7.22
CA GLY A 121 9.71 11.40 7.66
C GLY A 121 10.56 10.93 6.50
N LYS A 122 11.59 10.14 6.80
CA LYS A 122 12.40 9.48 5.78
C LYS A 122 11.85 8.08 5.45
N THR A 123 11.95 7.71 4.20
CA THR A 123 11.70 6.33 3.78
C THR A 123 12.72 5.40 4.45
N GLY A 124 12.27 4.25 4.93
CA GLY A 124 13.12 3.26 5.58
C GLY A 124 14.26 2.81 4.67
N ALA A 125 15.46 2.78 5.22
CA ALA A 125 16.70 2.43 4.56
C ALA A 125 17.45 1.35 5.36
N ILE A 126 18.61 0.91 4.88
CA ILE A 126 19.38 -0.19 5.50
C ILE A 126 19.78 0.12 6.94
N GLU A 127 20.10 1.38 7.25
CA GLU A 127 20.41 1.83 8.61
C GLU A 127 19.23 1.72 9.58
N ASP A 128 18.00 1.64 9.08
CA ASP A 128 16.80 1.51 9.89
C ASP A 128 16.34 0.04 10.04
N LEU A 129 17.10 -0.93 9.49
CA LEU A 129 16.71 -2.34 9.39
C LEU A 129 16.26 -2.92 10.73
N GLU A 130 17.03 -2.72 11.80
CA GLU A 130 16.69 -3.24 13.13
C GLU A 130 15.38 -2.63 13.67
N LYS A 131 15.19 -1.34 13.46
CA LYS A 131 13.94 -0.67 13.88
C LYS A 131 12.74 -1.20 13.12
N ILE A 132 12.89 -1.41 11.80
CA ILE A 132 11.85 -1.94 10.93
C ILE A 132 11.54 -3.39 11.28
N LYS A 133 12.57 -4.23 11.52
CA LYS A 133 12.40 -5.60 11.98
C LYS A 133 11.62 -5.65 13.30
N ASN A 134 12.00 -4.83 14.26
CA ASN A 134 11.30 -4.76 15.55
C ASN A 134 9.83 -4.34 15.39
N GLU A 135 9.51 -3.43 14.46
CA GLU A 135 8.13 -3.06 14.18
C GLU A 135 7.37 -4.20 13.48
N LEU A 136 8.02 -4.93 12.57
CA LEU A 136 7.48 -6.13 11.93
C LEU A 136 7.19 -7.22 12.96
N ASP A 137 8.08 -7.42 13.95
CA ASP A 137 7.88 -8.36 15.05
C ASP A 137 6.66 -8.01 15.89
N LYS A 138 6.43 -6.73 16.16
CA LYS A 138 5.20 -6.27 16.86
C LYS A 138 3.93 -6.60 16.06
N ILE A 139 3.98 -6.42 14.73
CA ILE A 139 2.89 -6.79 13.82
C ILE A 139 2.60 -8.29 13.94
N HIS A 140 3.65 -9.11 13.85
CA HIS A 140 3.58 -10.56 13.94
C HIS A 140 3.05 -11.04 15.29
N ASN A 141 3.52 -10.43 16.39
CA ASN A 141 3.11 -10.80 17.74
C ASN A 141 1.64 -10.46 18.05
N ARG A 142 1.09 -9.46 17.35
CA ARG A 142 -0.35 -9.16 17.39
C ARG A 142 -1.18 -10.02 16.43
N GLY A 143 -0.57 -10.99 15.76
CA GLY A 143 -1.25 -11.93 14.86
C GLY A 143 -1.59 -11.35 13.50
N TYR A 144 -0.82 -10.37 13.02
CA TYR A 144 -0.98 -9.76 11.69
C TYR A 144 0.25 -10.00 10.82
N LEU A 145 0.08 -9.72 9.53
CA LEU A 145 1.14 -9.62 8.53
C LEU A 145 1.07 -8.23 7.87
N HIS A 146 2.23 -7.69 7.51
CA HIS A 146 2.36 -6.46 6.71
C HIS A 146 1.85 -6.69 5.29
N GLY A 147 2.21 -7.80 4.68
CA GLY A 147 1.81 -8.20 3.32
C GLY A 147 2.67 -7.65 2.20
N ASP A 148 3.63 -6.78 2.51
CA ASP A 148 4.69 -6.28 1.60
C ASP A 148 5.79 -5.60 2.43
N SER A 149 6.56 -6.39 3.19
CA SER A 149 7.48 -5.93 4.25
C SER A 149 8.84 -5.41 3.71
N GLN A 150 8.84 -4.67 2.59
CA GLN A 150 10.04 -4.02 2.07
C GLN A 150 10.39 -2.79 2.90
N LEU A 151 11.71 -2.45 3.00
CA LEU A 151 12.18 -1.27 3.74
C LEU A 151 11.46 0.02 3.32
N VAL A 152 11.28 0.22 2.03
CA VAL A 152 10.64 1.41 1.45
C VAL A 152 9.17 1.58 1.85
N ASN A 153 8.53 0.54 2.38
CA ASN A 153 7.14 0.57 2.85
C ASN A 153 6.99 0.96 4.32
N PHE A 154 8.07 1.52 4.89
CA PHE A 154 8.08 2.13 6.21
C PHE A 154 8.56 3.57 6.14
N ILE A 155 7.88 4.48 6.83
CA ILE A 155 8.32 5.87 7.01
C ILE A 155 8.79 6.04 8.44
N ILE A 156 10.04 6.46 8.58
CA ILE A 156 10.70 6.66 9.87
C ILE A 156 10.63 8.13 10.24
N THR A 157 10.05 8.41 11.38
CA THR A 157 10.08 9.73 12.02
C THR A 157 10.89 9.66 13.33
N ASN A 158 11.12 10.77 13.96
CA ASN A 158 11.83 10.81 15.25
C ASN A 158 11.09 10.04 16.37
N VAL A 159 9.77 9.88 16.26
CA VAL A 159 8.93 9.32 17.32
C VAL A 159 8.33 7.97 16.94
N HIS A 160 7.98 7.78 15.66
CA HIS A 160 7.21 6.63 15.22
C HIS A 160 7.74 6.03 13.90
N ILE A 161 7.40 4.75 13.70
CA ILE A 161 7.50 4.07 12.42
C ILE A 161 6.08 3.95 11.86
N TYR A 162 5.88 4.42 10.64
CA TYR A 162 4.60 4.35 9.94
C TYR A 162 4.66 3.28 8.86
N ILE A 163 3.63 2.46 8.81
CA ILE A 163 3.43 1.43 7.78
C ILE A 163 2.74 2.07 6.58
N ILE A 164 3.29 1.90 5.38
CA ILE A 164 2.67 2.37 4.13
C ILE A 164 2.60 1.23 3.10
N ASP A 165 1.77 1.38 2.08
CA ASP A 165 1.60 0.44 0.96
C ASP A 165 1.41 -1.04 1.38
N SER A 166 0.84 -1.25 2.57
CA SER A 166 0.66 -2.55 3.19
C SER A 166 -0.62 -3.25 2.70
N LYS A 167 -0.55 -4.57 2.57
CA LYS A 167 -1.70 -5.48 2.44
C LYS A 167 -2.04 -6.11 3.79
N PHE A 168 -2.14 -5.28 4.80
CA PHE A 168 -2.29 -5.65 6.19
C PHE A 168 -3.43 -6.64 6.42
N ARG A 169 -3.12 -7.79 7.00
CA ARG A 169 -4.08 -8.88 7.19
C ARG A 169 -3.77 -9.72 8.43
N ARG A 170 -4.77 -10.45 8.92
CA ARG A 170 -4.54 -11.46 9.94
C ARG A 170 -3.61 -12.55 9.43
N ASN A 171 -2.70 -12.99 10.28
CA ASN A 171 -1.78 -14.07 9.98
C ASN A 171 -2.48 -15.42 10.24
N ILE A 172 -3.07 -16.00 9.20
CA ILE A 172 -3.70 -17.33 9.25
C ILE A 172 -2.69 -18.44 8.95
N PHE A 173 -1.46 -18.11 8.55
CA PHE A 173 -0.40 -19.06 8.18
C PHE A 173 0.64 -19.25 9.29
N GLY A 174 0.45 -18.63 10.46
CA GLY A 174 1.33 -18.78 11.61
C GLY A 174 2.80 -18.46 11.31
N LYS A 175 3.69 -19.38 11.69
CA LYS A 175 5.15 -19.23 11.50
C LYS A 175 5.57 -19.12 10.02
N PHE A 176 4.85 -19.80 9.11
CA PHE A 176 5.11 -19.68 7.68
C PHE A 176 4.93 -18.25 7.15
N GLY A 177 3.82 -17.58 7.53
CA GLY A 177 3.57 -16.20 7.13
C GLY A 177 4.65 -15.23 7.63
N ARG A 178 5.12 -15.42 8.88
CA ARG A 178 6.22 -14.62 9.46
C ARG A 178 7.52 -14.83 8.70
N SER A 179 7.93 -16.10 8.46
CA SER A 179 9.14 -16.43 7.71
C SER A 179 9.11 -15.82 6.31
N TYR A 180 7.96 -15.85 5.65
CA TYR A 180 7.80 -15.27 4.32
C TYR A 180 8.03 -13.75 4.32
N GLU A 181 7.56 -13.02 5.33
CA GLU A 181 7.79 -11.57 5.45
C GLU A 181 9.24 -11.22 5.80
N TYR A 182 9.92 -12.02 6.60
CA TYR A 182 11.35 -11.83 6.84
C TYR A 182 12.19 -12.05 5.58
N ILE A 183 11.84 -13.05 4.74
CA ILE A 183 12.48 -13.25 3.43
C ILE A 183 12.31 -12.01 2.56
N TYR A 184 11.12 -11.41 2.52
CA TYR A 184 10.86 -10.18 1.77
C TYR A 184 11.66 -8.99 2.29
N LEU A 185 11.79 -8.86 3.61
CA LEU A 185 12.59 -7.81 4.22
C LEU A 185 14.07 -8.00 3.87
N GLU A 186 14.63 -9.22 3.99
CA GLU A 186 16.00 -9.55 3.58
C GLU A 186 16.27 -9.20 2.11
N GLU A 187 15.34 -9.58 1.22
CA GLU A 187 15.48 -9.29 -0.22
C GLU A 187 15.46 -7.80 -0.53
N SER A 188 14.72 -7.00 0.26
CA SER A 188 14.63 -5.56 0.06
C SER A 188 15.88 -4.80 0.51
N CYS A 189 16.66 -5.35 1.46
CA CYS A 189 17.86 -4.74 1.99
C CYS A 189 19.15 -5.43 1.53
N HIS A 190 19.06 -6.60 0.89
CA HIS A 190 20.21 -7.44 0.52
C HIS A 190 21.13 -7.75 1.72
N ARG A 191 20.55 -7.85 2.92
CA ARG A 191 21.25 -8.19 4.16
C ARG A 191 20.50 -9.28 4.89
N GLU A 192 21.26 -10.15 5.56
CA GLU A 192 20.68 -11.14 6.45
C GLU A 192 20.14 -10.48 7.71
N ILE A 193 19.01 -10.98 8.19
CA ILE A 193 18.40 -10.63 9.47
C ILE A 193 18.32 -11.87 10.35
N GLU A 194 18.33 -11.66 11.65
CA GLU A 194 18.27 -12.74 12.62
C GLU A 194 16.83 -13.22 12.80
N TYR A 195 16.58 -14.49 12.43
CA TYR A 195 15.34 -15.23 12.71
C TYR A 195 15.57 -16.72 12.45
N ASP A 196 14.61 -17.58 12.83
CA ASP A 196 14.72 -19.04 12.75
C ASP A 196 14.72 -19.54 11.29
N LYS A 197 15.92 -19.60 10.69
CA LYS A 197 16.16 -20.08 9.31
C LYS A 197 16.19 -21.61 9.20
N GLU A 198 16.37 -22.31 10.33
CA GLU A 198 16.40 -23.76 10.34
C GLU A 198 15.01 -24.38 10.34
N SER A 199 13.99 -23.62 10.69
CA SER A 199 12.61 -24.11 10.74
C SER A 199 12.11 -24.60 9.38
N ILE A 200 11.28 -25.63 9.38
CA ILE A 200 10.58 -26.12 8.19
C ILE A 200 9.74 -25.02 7.53
N TYR A 201 9.18 -24.12 8.33
CA TYR A 201 8.37 -22.99 7.85
C TYR A 201 9.18 -22.02 6.99
N TYR A 202 10.43 -21.74 7.40
CA TYR A 202 11.33 -20.92 6.60
C TYR A 202 11.72 -21.62 5.30
N LYS A 203 12.14 -22.91 5.38
CA LYS A 203 12.58 -23.69 4.21
C LYS A 203 11.47 -23.75 3.14
N VAL A 204 10.23 -23.97 3.56
CA VAL A 204 9.06 -23.97 2.65
C VAL A 204 8.75 -22.56 2.12
N ALA A 205 8.82 -21.53 2.95
CA ALA A 205 8.61 -20.14 2.53
C ALA A 205 9.66 -19.70 1.50
N LYS A 206 10.93 -20.05 1.72
CA LYS A 206 12.04 -19.76 0.79
C LYS A 206 11.89 -20.49 -0.54
N LEU A 207 11.49 -21.76 -0.50
CA LEU A 207 11.20 -22.52 -1.72
C LEU A 207 10.09 -21.87 -2.54
N LEU A 208 8.96 -21.50 -1.90
CA LEU A 208 7.86 -20.80 -2.56
C LEU A 208 8.31 -19.47 -3.17
N ASN A 209 9.09 -18.70 -2.43
CA ASN A 209 9.61 -17.43 -2.90
C ASN A 209 10.49 -17.60 -4.16
N ASN A 210 11.40 -18.59 -4.15
CA ASN A 210 12.26 -18.91 -5.28
C ASN A 210 11.44 -19.32 -6.53
N LEU A 211 10.38 -20.12 -6.35
CA LEU A 211 9.47 -20.52 -7.44
C LEU A 211 8.74 -19.32 -8.03
N LEU A 212 8.30 -18.38 -7.21
CA LEU A 212 7.65 -17.15 -7.68
C LEU A 212 8.62 -16.24 -8.45
N HIS A 213 9.87 -16.12 -8.02
CA HIS A 213 10.92 -15.40 -8.76
C HIS A 213 11.20 -16.05 -10.12
N LEU A 214 11.33 -17.40 -10.17
CA LEU A 214 11.52 -18.13 -11.41
C LEU A 214 10.37 -17.89 -12.39
N LYS A 215 9.12 -18.02 -11.92
CA LYS A 215 7.92 -17.70 -12.72
C LYS A 215 7.94 -16.26 -13.24
N GLY A 216 8.38 -15.31 -12.41
CA GLY A 216 8.54 -13.91 -12.79
C GLY A 216 9.57 -13.71 -13.92
N LYS A 217 10.73 -14.37 -13.82
CA LYS A 217 11.79 -14.34 -14.85
C LYS A 217 11.30 -14.93 -16.18
N ILE A 218 10.64 -16.08 -16.17
CA ILE A 218 10.06 -16.72 -17.36
C ILE A 218 9.05 -15.79 -18.03
N LYS A 219 8.13 -15.19 -17.25
CA LYS A 219 7.13 -14.27 -17.79
C LYS A 219 7.75 -13.01 -18.42
N LYS A 220 8.84 -12.47 -17.85
CA LYS A 220 9.59 -11.36 -18.44
C LYS A 220 10.27 -11.76 -19.76
N LYS A 221 10.84 -12.97 -19.83
CA LYS A 221 11.48 -13.50 -21.05
C LYS A 221 10.48 -13.62 -22.20
N ILE A 222 9.31 -14.22 -21.95
CA ILE A 222 8.22 -14.37 -22.93
C ILE A 222 7.70 -13.01 -23.44
N ARG A 223 7.62 -11.99 -22.56
CA ARG A 223 7.16 -10.64 -22.96
C ARG A 223 8.19 -9.84 -23.78
N ARG A 224 9.48 -10.18 -23.71
CA ARG A 224 10.54 -9.54 -24.49
C ARG A 224 10.67 -10.15 -25.89
N GLN A 225 10.07 -11.31 -26.12
CA GLN A 225 10.07 -12.02 -27.41
C GLN A 225 8.82 -11.73 -28.26
N LYS A 226 7.87 -10.94 -27.72
CA LYS A 226 6.71 -10.36 -28.42
C LYS A 226 6.90 -8.87 -28.60
#